data_c798d0ddaa87911bb629d9f8648dfceb
#
_entry.id   c798d0ddaa87911bb629d9f8648dfceb
#
_cell.length_a   1.000
_cell.length_b   1.000
_cell.length_c   1.000
_cell.angle_alpha   90.00
_cell.angle_beta   90.00
_cell.angle_gamma   90.00
#
_symmetry.space_group_name_H-M   'P 1'
#
loop_
_entity.id
_entity.type
_entity.pdbx_description
1 polymer ?
#
loop_
_entity_poly.entity_id
_entity_poly.type
_entity_poly.pdbx_seq_one_letter_code
_entity_poly.pdbx_strand_id
1 'polypeptide(L)'
;MDGILLVDKPKGWTSFDVVAKVRGIVKTELRKTNPKLKNFKVGHTGTLDPSAAGLLVLCIGKYTKKVEQMIRHDKTYEVELTLGATSTTGDQEGQIVHSSEFIVPNEAQLIKVLHSFVGEQMQTPPAFSAIKVDGKRAYDLARA
;
A
#
# COMPACT_ATOMS: atom_id res chain seq x y z
N MET A 1 -16.89 -20.70 0.04
CA MET A 1 -15.90 -20.14 0.97
C MET A 1 -15.97 -18.62 0.86
N ASP A 2 -16.34 -17.97 1.96
CA ASP A 2 -16.48 -16.51 2.05
C ASP A 2 -15.87 -16.08 3.38
N GLY A 3 -15.16 -14.96 3.43
CA GLY A 3 -14.58 -14.47 4.68
C GLY A 3 -13.51 -13.41 4.51
N ILE A 4 -12.80 -13.16 5.59
CA ILE A 4 -11.65 -12.27 5.67
C ILE A 4 -10.43 -13.12 5.99
N LEU A 5 -9.32 -12.84 5.31
CA LEU A 5 -8.01 -13.45 5.56
C LEU A 5 -7.00 -12.34 5.85
N LEU A 6 -6.29 -12.49 6.95
CA LEU A 6 -5.17 -11.63 7.32
C LEU A 6 -3.88 -12.26 6.81
N VAL A 7 -3.10 -11.51 6.06
CA VAL A 7 -1.84 -11.98 5.48
C VAL A 7 -0.73 -11.00 5.87
N ASP A 8 0.37 -11.51 6.35
CA ASP A 8 1.61 -10.75 6.46
C ASP A 8 2.26 -10.69 5.07
N LYS A 9 2.17 -9.51 4.42
CA LYS A 9 2.73 -9.31 3.10
C LYS A 9 4.24 -9.18 3.19
N PRO A 10 5.01 -10.05 2.55
CA PRO A 10 6.46 -9.91 2.55
C PRO A 10 6.92 -8.71 1.72
N LYS A 11 8.08 -8.17 2.05
CA LYS A 11 8.79 -7.17 1.25
C LYS A 11 9.09 -7.74 -0.14
N GLY A 12 9.02 -6.90 -1.16
CA GLY A 12 9.26 -7.27 -2.56
C GLY A 12 8.02 -7.78 -3.31
N TRP A 13 6.92 -8.02 -2.62
CA TRP A 13 5.65 -8.41 -3.25
C TRP A 13 4.71 -7.21 -3.37
N THR A 14 3.99 -7.15 -4.49
CA THR A 14 2.83 -6.25 -4.57
C THR A 14 1.64 -6.83 -3.80
N SER A 15 0.71 -5.96 -3.38
CA SER A 15 -0.55 -6.43 -2.80
C SER A 15 -1.34 -7.33 -3.76
N PHE A 16 -1.20 -7.12 -5.07
CA PHE A 16 -1.85 -7.94 -6.09
C PHE A 16 -1.23 -9.32 -6.23
N ASP A 17 0.09 -9.48 -6.04
CA ASP A 17 0.76 -10.79 -6.04
C ASP A 17 0.21 -11.67 -4.92
N VAL A 18 0.00 -11.09 -3.73
CA VAL A 18 -0.62 -11.80 -2.60
C VAL A 18 -2.05 -12.22 -2.95
N VAL A 19 -2.84 -11.31 -3.52
CA VAL A 19 -4.21 -11.62 -3.99
C VAL A 19 -4.19 -12.76 -5.02
N ALA A 20 -3.28 -12.71 -6.00
CA ALA A 20 -3.15 -13.72 -7.04
C ALA A 20 -2.76 -15.09 -6.45
N LYS A 21 -1.81 -15.11 -5.53
CA LYS A 21 -1.35 -16.33 -4.82
C LYS A 21 -2.49 -16.97 -4.04
N VAL A 22 -3.16 -16.18 -3.18
CA VAL A 22 -4.28 -16.66 -2.35
C VAL A 22 -5.44 -17.15 -3.24
N ARG A 23 -5.78 -16.39 -4.28
CA ARG A 23 -6.81 -16.79 -5.24
C ARG A 23 -6.48 -18.14 -5.91
N GLY A 24 -5.23 -18.33 -6.30
CA GLY A 24 -4.75 -19.59 -6.89
C GLY A 24 -4.93 -20.77 -5.93
N ILE A 25 -4.47 -20.64 -4.70
CA ILE A 25 -4.56 -21.69 -3.67
C ILE A 25 -6.04 -22.05 -3.41
N VAL A 26 -6.86 -21.05 -3.08
CA VAL A 26 -8.28 -21.26 -2.76
C VAL A 26 -9.03 -21.86 -3.94
N LYS A 27 -8.76 -21.38 -5.17
CA LYS A 27 -9.40 -21.91 -6.38
C LYS A 27 -9.03 -23.37 -6.62
N THR A 28 -7.79 -23.74 -6.39
CA THR A 28 -7.32 -25.13 -6.51
C THR A 28 -8.04 -26.04 -5.54
N GLU A 29 -8.16 -25.62 -4.27
CA GLU A 29 -8.89 -26.38 -3.24
C GLU A 29 -10.38 -26.53 -3.58
N LEU A 30 -11.04 -25.44 -3.92
CA LEU A 30 -12.47 -25.47 -4.25
C LEU A 30 -12.79 -26.30 -5.50
N ARG A 31 -11.85 -26.42 -6.45
CA ARG A 31 -12.02 -27.26 -7.64
C ARG A 31 -12.02 -28.74 -7.35
N LYS A 32 -11.50 -29.19 -6.23
CA LYS A 32 -11.59 -30.60 -5.79
C LYS A 32 -13.05 -31.03 -5.60
N THR A 33 -13.88 -30.12 -5.09
CA THR A 33 -15.31 -30.35 -4.84
C THR A 33 -16.21 -29.79 -5.91
N ASN A 34 -15.76 -28.75 -6.64
CA ASN A 34 -16.49 -28.13 -7.76
C ASN A 34 -15.55 -27.91 -8.96
N PRO A 35 -15.33 -28.94 -9.80
CA PRO A 35 -14.42 -28.87 -10.94
C PRO A 35 -14.80 -27.78 -11.97
N LYS A 36 -16.06 -27.38 -12.04
CA LYS A 36 -16.57 -26.36 -12.98
C LYS A 36 -16.39 -24.93 -12.50
N LEU A 37 -15.76 -24.70 -11.32
CA LEU A 37 -15.52 -23.37 -10.78
C LEU A 37 -14.61 -22.56 -11.72
N LYS A 38 -15.18 -21.54 -12.37
CA LYS A 38 -14.45 -20.67 -13.31
C LYS A 38 -13.78 -19.50 -12.58
N ASN A 39 -14.57 -18.77 -11.76
CA ASN A 39 -14.14 -17.53 -11.13
C ASN A 39 -14.30 -17.61 -9.62
N PHE A 40 -13.31 -17.08 -8.92
CA PHE A 40 -13.33 -16.91 -7.48
C PHE A 40 -12.77 -15.53 -7.14
N LYS A 41 -13.53 -14.75 -6.36
CA LYS A 41 -13.18 -13.36 -6.05
C LYS A 41 -12.32 -13.29 -4.80
N VAL A 42 -11.20 -12.60 -4.91
CA VAL A 42 -10.35 -12.18 -3.81
C VAL A 42 -9.94 -10.73 -4.06
N GLY A 43 -10.06 -9.88 -3.08
CA GLY A 43 -9.65 -8.47 -3.13
C GLY A 43 -8.98 -8.06 -1.82
N HIS A 44 -8.17 -7.00 -1.83
CA HIS A 44 -7.55 -6.42 -0.64
C HIS A 44 -8.25 -5.13 -0.21
N THR A 45 -8.09 -4.74 1.05
CA THR A 45 -8.73 -3.56 1.65
C THR A 45 -7.78 -2.37 1.82
N GLY A 46 -6.62 -2.42 1.17
CA GLY A 46 -5.62 -1.35 1.14
C GLY A 46 -4.39 -1.83 0.38
N THR A 47 -3.71 -0.92 -0.29
CA THR A 47 -2.49 -1.22 -1.01
C THR A 47 -1.30 -1.01 -0.09
N LEU A 48 -0.41 -1.99 -0.02
CA LEU A 48 0.95 -1.85 0.48
C LEU A 48 1.90 -1.85 -0.72
N ASP A 49 2.84 -0.94 -0.72
CA ASP A 49 3.89 -0.85 -1.73
C ASP A 49 4.80 -2.10 -1.70
N PRO A 50 5.51 -2.41 -2.79
CA PRO A 50 6.43 -3.54 -2.81
C PRO A 50 7.50 -3.48 -1.73
N SER A 51 8.00 -2.29 -1.43
CA SER A 51 9.00 -2.04 -0.37
C SER A 51 8.45 -2.19 1.05
N ALA A 52 7.12 -2.07 1.25
CA ALA A 52 6.48 -2.24 2.54
C ALA A 52 6.17 -3.71 2.84
N ALA A 53 6.23 -4.09 4.12
CA ALA A 53 5.77 -5.38 4.64
C ALA A 53 4.66 -5.16 5.67
N GLY A 54 3.94 -6.22 6.06
CA GLY A 54 2.97 -6.19 7.15
C GLY A 54 1.55 -6.57 6.74
N LEU A 55 0.59 -6.22 7.58
CA LEU A 55 -0.78 -6.69 7.50
C LEU A 55 -1.48 -6.26 6.22
N LEU A 56 -1.82 -7.23 5.39
CA LEU A 56 -2.70 -7.08 4.24
C LEU A 56 -4.01 -7.85 4.49
N VAL A 57 -5.11 -7.13 4.56
CA VAL A 57 -6.44 -7.73 4.77
C VAL A 57 -7.07 -8.08 3.43
N LEU A 58 -7.38 -9.36 3.24
CA LEU A 58 -8.04 -9.87 2.04
C LEU A 58 -9.49 -10.22 2.31
N CYS A 59 -10.35 -9.85 1.38
CA CYS A 59 -11.75 -10.26 1.33
C CYS A 59 -11.92 -11.37 0.32
N ILE A 60 -12.59 -12.46 0.72
CA ILE A 60 -12.76 -13.69 -0.04
C ILE A 60 -14.24 -13.89 -0.39
N GLY A 61 -14.53 -14.26 -1.63
CA GLY A 61 -15.86 -14.57 -2.10
C GLY A 61 -16.84 -13.41 -1.98
N LYS A 62 -17.97 -13.58 -1.29
CA LYS A 62 -19.00 -12.55 -1.10
C LYS A 62 -18.50 -11.35 -0.30
N TYR A 63 -17.47 -11.52 0.55
CA TYR A 63 -16.89 -10.45 1.34
C TYR A 63 -16.17 -9.40 0.50
N THR A 64 -15.83 -9.68 -0.76
CA THR A 64 -15.27 -8.66 -1.68
C THR A 64 -16.21 -7.45 -1.87
N LYS A 65 -17.52 -7.60 -1.62
CA LYS A 65 -18.47 -6.49 -1.62
C LYS A 65 -18.30 -5.52 -0.45
N LYS A 66 -17.59 -5.94 0.61
CA LYS A 66 -17.34 -5.12 1.82
C LYS A 66 -15.99 -4.37 1.74
N VAL A 67 -15.21 -4.55 0.68
CA VAL A 67 -13.88 -3.94 0.53
C VAL A 67 -13.93 -2.42 0.72
N GLU A 68 -14.86 -1.72 0.05
CA GLU A 68 -14.98 -0.25 0.16
C GLU A 68 -15.26 0.21 1.60
N GLN A 69 -16.06 -0.54 2.33
CA GLN A 69 -16.36 -0.25 3.74
C GLN A 69 -15.12 -0.44 4.61
N MET A 70 -14.34 -1.49 4.35
CA MET A 70 -13.15 -1.84 5.12
C MET A 70 -11.92 -0.96 4.80
N ILE A 71 -11.85 -0.38 3.62
CA ILE A 71 -10.79 0.59 3.26
C ILE A 71 -10.80 1.81 4.17
N ARG A 72 -11.96 2.19 4.70
CA ARG A 72 -12.13 3.38 5.55
C ARG A 72 -11.68 3.20 7.00
N HIS A 73 -11.31 1.98 7.42
CA HIS A 73 -10.80 1.75 8.77
C HIS A 73 -9.44 2.42 8.97
N ASP A 74 -9.17 2.85 10.18
CA ASP A 74 -7.89 3.41 10.59
C ASP A 74 -6.74 2.42 10.36
N LYS A 75 -5.56 2.96 10.12
CA LYS A 75 -4.34 2.19 9.86
C LYS A 75 -3.18 2.76 10.66
N THR A 76 -2.33 1.87 11.16
CA THR A 76 -1.09 2.23 11.82
C THR A 76 0.08 1.78 10.96
N TYR A 77 1.05 2.66 10.78
CA TYR A 77 2.28 2.38 10.04
C TYR A 77 3.49 2.67 10.93
N GLU A 78 4.46 1.80 10.88
CA GLU A 78 5.81 2.04 11.41
C GLU A 78 6.71 2.43 10.24
N VAL A 79 7.37 3.58 10.36
CA VAL A 79 8.16 4.17 9.27
C VAL A 79 9.52 4.59 9.80
N GLU A 80 10.57 4.22 9.08
CA GLU A 80 11.91 4.74 9.27
C GLU A 80 12.16 5.86 8.26
N LEU A 81 12.49 7.06 8.75
CA LEU A 81 12.76 8.24 7.95
C LEU A 81 14.21 8.69 8.12
N THR A 82 14.95 8.76 7.01
CA THR A 82 16.30 9.31 6.98
C THR A 82 16.24 10.80 6.66
N LEU A 83 16.75 11.62 7.60
CA LEU A 83 16.80 13.07 7.42
C LEU A 83 18.05 13.48 6.61
N GLY A 84 18.00 14.64 5.94
CA GLY A 84 19.13 15.19 5.19
C GLY A 84 19.25 14.61 3.76
N ALA A 85 18.30 13.80 3.34
CA ALA A 85 18.25 13.27 1.99
C ALA A 85 16.83 13.41 1.39
N THR A 86 16.76 13.60 0.10
CA THR A 86 15.52 13.53 -0.69
C THR A 86 15.71 12.53 -1.82
N SER A 87 14.60 12.09 -2.43
CA SER A 87 14.67 11.26 -3.63
C SER A 87 13.71 11.78 -4.70
N THR A 88 13.99 11.42 -5.95
CA THR A 88 13.18 11.84 -7.10
C THR A 88 11.76 11.24 -7.07
N THR A 89 11.56 10.13 -6.36
CA THR A 89 10.26 9.45 -6.21
C THR A 89 9.62 9.69 -4.84
N GLY A 90 10.34 10.29 -3.89
CA GLY A 90 9.90 10.47 -2.50
C GLY A 90 10.09 9.22 -1.63
N ASP A 91 10.71 8.16 -2.17
CA ASP A 91 11.01 6.89 -1.51
C ASP A 91 12.45 6.42 -1.84
N GLN A 92 12.81 5.21 -1.42
CA GLN A 92 14.16 4.64 -1.65
C GLN A 92 14.38 4.12 -3.07
N GLU A 93 13.36 4.08 -3.93
CA GLU A 93 13.48 3.59 -5.31
C GLU A 93 14.02 4.65 -6.26
N GLY A 94 13.89 5.95 -5.89
CA GLY A 94 14.38 7.06 -6.68
C GLY A 94 15.85 7.36 -6.49
N GLN A 95 16.38 8.25 -7.33
CA GLN A 95 17.73 8.78 -7.18
C GLN A 95 17.80 9.62 -5.89
N ILE A 96 18.69 9.24 -4.98
CA ILE A 96 18.91 9.92 -3.70
C ILE A 96 19.79 11.14 -3.91
N VAL A 97 19.37 12.28 -3.37
CA VAL A 97 20.11 13.53 -3.32
C VAL A 97 20.31 13.91 -1.86
N HIS A 98 21.55 13.96 -1.44
CA HIS A 98 21.91 14.38 -0.08
C HIS A 98 22.01 15.91 0.00
N SER A 99 21.47 16.48 1.07
CA SER A 99 21.65 17.92 1.34
C SER A 99 23.04 18.18 1.91
N SER A 100 23.83 19.06 1.30
CA SER A 100 25.14 19.47 1.80
C SER A 100 25.06 20.38 3.03
N GLU A 101 23.92 21.00 3.26
CA GLU A 101 23.69 21.97 4.36
C GLU A 101 22.68 21.46 5.40
N PHE A 102 22.60 20.15 5.58
CA PHE A 102 21.65 19.58 6.52
C PHE A 102 22.08 19.82 7.97
N ILE A 103 21.22 20.53 8.72
CA ILE A 103 21.37 20.70 10.18
C ILE A 103 20.47 19.68 10.87
N VAL A 104 21.06 18.84 11.70
CA VAL A 104 20.31 17.84 12.47
C VAL A 104 19.38 18.56 13.45
N PRO A 105 18.05 18.41 13.32
CA PRO A 105 17.12 19.03 14.26
C PRO A 105 17.22 18.34 15.62
N ASN A 106 16.98 19.11 16.69
CA ASN A 106 16.86 18.53 18.02
C ASN A 106 15.49 17.85 18.21
N GLU A 107 15.37 17.03 19.25
CA GLU A 107 14.16 16.26 19.54
C GLU A 107 12.90 17.15 19.66
N ALA A 108 13.00 18.29 20.33
CA ALA A 108 11.85 19.21 20.48
C ALA A 108 11.35 19.77 19.13
N GLN A 109 12.28 20.05 18.21
CA GLN A 109 11.93 20.48 16.86
C GLN A 109 11.25 19.37 16.08
N LEU A 110 11.73 18.12 16.19
CA LEU A 110 11.11 16.94 15.55
C LEU A 110 9.70 16.71 16.09
N ILE A 111 9.53 16.69 17.41
CA ILE A 111 8.22 16.54 18.06
C ILE A 111 7.24 17.61 17.60
N LYS A 112 7.69 18.87 17.53
CA LYS A 112 6.85 19.98 17.06
C LYS A 112 6.37 19.77 15.61
N VAL A 113 7.26 19.31 14.74
CA VAL A 113 6.92 19.02 13.34
C VAL A 113 5.95 17.84 13.26
N LEU A 114 6.20 16.74 13.99
CA LEU A 114 5.31 15.58 14.02
C LEU A 114 3.89 15.96 14.50
N HIS A 115 3.79 16.79 15.55
CA HIS A 115 2.49 17.28 16.01
C HIS A 115 1.75 18.13 14.97
N SER A 116 2.44 18.80 14.06
CA SER A 116 1.79 19.57 12.99
C SER A 116 1.08 18.70 11.95
N PHE A 117 1.37 17.40 11.91
CA PHE A 117 0.69 16.44 11.04
C PHE A 117 -0.55 15.79 11.67
N VAL A 118 -0.89 16.15 12.92
CA VAL A 118 -2.10 15.62 13.57
C VAL A 118 -3.34 16.36 13.08
N GLY A 119 -4.39 15.61 12.75
CA GLY A 119 -5.68 16.14 12.26
C GLY A 119 -5.78 16.13 10.73
N GLU A 120 -6.75 16.86 10.20
CA GLU A 120 -6.96 16.94 8.76
C GLU A 120 -5.86 17.75 8.08
N GLN A 121 -5.28 17.18 7.01
CA GLN A 121 -4.21 17.78 6.25
C GLN A 121 -4.56 17.82 4.77
N MET A 122 -4.22 18.94 4.11
CA MET A 122 -4.22 19.01 2.65
C MET A 122 -2.90 18.48 2.11
N GLN A 123 -2.96 17.43 1.30
CA GLN A 123 -1.78 16.84 0.68
C GLN A 123 -1.85 16.94 -0.84
N THR A 124 -0.81 17.52 -1.45
CA THR A 124 -0.60 17.39 -2.89
C THR A 124 -0.10 15.97 -3.17
N PRO A 125 -0.84 15.16 -3.95
CA PRO A 125 -0.42 13.80 -4.24
C PRO A 125 0.95 13.77 -4.93
N PRO A 126 1.84 12.82 -4.57
CA PRO A 126 3.10 12.66 -5.27
C PRO A 126 2.89 12.29 -6.74
N ALA A 127 3.81 12.72 -7.63
CA ALA A 127 3.77 12.37 -9.05
C ALA A 127 3.79 10.84 -9.27
N PHE A 128 4.57 10.12 -8.45
CA PHE A 128 4.65 8.66 -8.46
C PHE A 128 3.58 8.00 -7.58
N SER A 129 2.30 8.34 -7.82
CA SER A 129 1.17 7.78 -7.09
C SER A 129 0.18 7.05 -8.01
N ALA A 130 -0.69 6.23 -7.42
CA ALA A 130 -1.73 5.50 -8.13
C ALA A 130 -2.99 6.35 -8.44
N ILE A 131 -2.98 7.63 -8.07
CA ILE A 131 -4.08 8.56 -8.34
C ILE A 131 -4.24 8.74 -9.86
N LYS A 132 -5.49 8.81 -10.29
CA LYS A 132 -5.79 9.04 -11.71
C LYS A 132 -5.93 10.53 -12.00
N VAL A 133 -5.18 11.00 -12.98
CA VAL A 133 -5.29 12.32 -13.58
C VAL A 133 -5.73 12.11 -15.03
N ASP A 134 -6.88 12.65 -15.42
CA ASP A 134 -7.49 12.48 -16.76
C ASP A 134 -7.59 11.01 -17.22
N GLY A 135 -7.93 10.12 -16.28
CA GLY A 135 -8.11 8.69 -16.53
C GLY A 135 -6.82 7.86 -16.57
N LYS A 136 -5.65 8.47 -16.59
CA LYS A 136 -4.32 7.82 -16.53
C LYS A 136 -3.78 7.87 -15.10
N ARG A 137 -3.00 6.89 -14.69
CA ARG A 137 -2.37 6.92 -13.37
C ARG A 137 -1.21 7.92 -13.36
N ALA A 138 -1.04 8.65 -12.25
CA ALA A 138 -0.02 9.67 -12.13
C ALA A 138 1.39 9.12 -12.36
N TYR A 139 1.69 7.91 -11.84
CA TYR A 139 3.00 7.29 -12.06
C TYR A 139 3.26 6.91 -13.53
N ASP A 140 2.22 6.60 -14.35
CA ASP A 140 2.38 6.36 -15.79
C ASP A 140 2.73 7.66 -16.52
N LEU A 141 2.14 8.79 -16.09
CA LEU A 141 2.44 10.11 -16.64
C LEU A 141 3.83 10.60 -16.21
N ALA A 142 4.27 10.29 -14.99
CA ALA A 142 5.58 10.70 -14.48
C ALA A 142 6.75 9.93 -15.11
N ARG A 143 6.49 8.76 -15.70
CA ARG A 143 7.51 7.94 -16.39
C ARG A 143 7.56 8.15 -17.91
N ALA A 144 6.58 8.87 -18.47
CA ALA A 144 6.51 9.17 -19.91
C ALA A 144 7.31 10.41 -20.28
#